data_5f753514d4ea39eaa90ff614c3621e0a
#
_entry.id   5f753514d4ea39eaa90ff614c3621e0a
#
_cell.length_a   1.000
_cell.length_b   1.000
_cell.length_c   1.000
_cell.angle_alpha   90.00
_cell.angle_beta   90.00
_cell.angle_gamma   90.00
#
_symmetry.space_group_name_H-M   'P 1'
#
loop_
_entity.id
_entity.type
_entity.pdbx_description
1 polymer ?
#
loop_
_entity_poly.entity_id
_entity_poly.type
_entity_poly.pdbx_seq_one_letter_code
_entity_poly.pdbx_strand_id
1 'polypeptide(L)'
;REVAREHQVRRYGAHGTSHKFVSTEVAAFLGRDLAELGTMVLHLGNGASASAVRGGAAIDTSMGLTPLEGLVMGTRSGDIDPAVVFHLHRNAGMSVDEIDDLLNRRSGVRGLSGVTDMRELHALRASGDADAELTLAVYAQRLKKYIGSYLAELGGLDVVVFTAGIGENDDVVRARALEGLEHLGIELDPERNAGRVKEPTVISREGSPVTVAVVPTNEELEITRQVLEVV
;
A
#
# COMPACT_ATOMS: atom_id res chain seq x y z
N ARG A 1 19.65 -2.16 -19.85
CA ARG A 1 19.12 -3.38 -20.52
C ARG A 1 19.99 -4.60 -20.27
N GLU A 2 21.31 -4.47 -20.28
CA GLU A 2 22.27 -5.55 -20.04
C GLU A 2 22.09 -6.16 -18.67
N VAL A 3 22.22 -5.37 -17.59
CA VAL A 3 22.01 -5.80 -16.20
C VAL A 3 20.62 -6.46 -16.00
N ALA A 4 19.57 -5.86 -16.55
CA ALA A 4 18.22 -6.42 -16.41
C ALA A 4 18.04 -7.77 -17.10
N ARG A 5 18.77 -8.03 -18.20
CA ARG A 5 18.72 -9.31 -18.92
C ARG A 5 19.62 -10.36 -18.28
N GLU A 6 20.85 -9.97 -17.98
CA GLU A 6 21.88 -10.86 -17.45
C GLU A 6 21.58 -11.33 -16.03
N HIS A 7 21.06 -10.42 -15.18
CA HIS A 7 20.76 -10.69 -13.77
C HIS A 7 19.27 -10.80 -13.48
N GLN A 8 18.41 -10.82 -14.51
CA GLN A 8 16.95 -10.97 -14.40
C GLN A 8 16.30 -9.91 -13.47
N VAL A 9 16.87 -8.71 -13.45
CA VAL A 9 16.33 -7.60 -12.64
C VAL A 9 15.04 -7.09 -13.28
N ARG A 10 13.92 -7.27 -12.58
CA ARG A 10 12.56 -6.90 -13.00
C ARG A 10 11.74 -6.45 -11.81
N ARG A 11 10.63 -5.80 -12.09
CA ARG A 11 9.54 -5.62 -11.12
C ARG A 11 8.65 -6.86 -11.13
N TYR A 12 8.49 -7.52 -9.99
CA TYR A 12 7.78 -8.81 -9.90
C TYR A 12 6.34 -8.70 -9.39
N GLY A 13 5.92 -7.55 -8.85
CA GLY A 13 4.53 -7.31 -8.45
C GLY A 13 4.09 -8.13 -7.25
N ALA A 14 4.86 -8.12 -6.16
CA ALA A 14 4.45 -8.76 -4.90
C ALA A 14 3.09 -8.26 -4.42
N HIS A 15 2.33 -9.14 -3.73
CA HIS A 15 0.90 -9.04 -3.40
C HIS A 15 -0.03 -9.07 -4.64
N GLY A 16 0.47 -9.51 -5.81
CA GLY A 16 -0.31 -9.52 -7.05
C GLY A 16 -1.61 -10.30 -6.97
N THR A 17 -1.64 -11.44 -6.24
CA THR A 17 -2.85 -12.23 -5.99
C THR A 17 -3.91 -11.40 -5.25
N SER A 18 -3.52 -10.70 -4.17
CA SER A 18 -4.42 -9.81 -3.45
C SER A 18 -4.89 -8.64 -4.30
N HIS A 19 -3.99 -7.99 -5.06
CA HIS A 19 -4.36 -6.88 -5.94
C HIS A 19 -5.36 -7.29 -7.02
N LYS A 20 -5.17 -8.48 -7.65
CA LYS A 20 -6.11 -9.04 -8.61
C LYS A 20 -7.46 -9.31 -7.97
N PHE A 21 -7.47 -10.04 -6.85
CA PHE A 21 -8.69 -10.36 -6.12
C PHE A 21 -9.49 -9.09 -5.79
N VAL A 22 -8.86 -8.13 -5.11
CA VAL A 22 -9.51 -6.94 -4.59
C VAL A 22 -10.04 -6.02 -5.71
N SER A 23 -9.29 -5.88 -6.82
CA SER A 23 -9.76 -5.09 -7.96
C SER A 23 -10.98 -5.72 -8.66
N THR A 24 -11.04 -7.05 -8.71
CA THR A 24 -12.19 -7.79 -9.25
C THR A 24 -13.40 -7.70 -8.32
N GLU A 25 -13.19 -7.93 -7.02
CA GLU A 25 -14.28 -7.90 -6.03
C GLU A 25 -14.88 -6.51 -5.86
N VAL A 26 -14.06 -5.43 -5.90
CA VAL A 26 -14.61 -4.07 -5.80
C VAL A 26 -15.46 -3.71 -7.03
N ALA A 27 -15.07 -4.14 -8.23
CA ALA A 27 -15.87 -3.94 -9.44
C ALA A 27 -17.24 -4.63 -9.32
N ALA A 28 -17.24 -5.90 -8.91
CA ALA A 28 -18.46 -6.67 -8.67
C ALA A 28 -19.34 -6.04 -7.58
N PHE A 29 -18.73 -5.62 -6.48
CA PHE A 29 -19.44 -4.97 -5.35
C PHE A 29 -20.11 -3.65 -5.77
N LEU A 30 -19.45 -2.85 -6.61
CA LEU A 30 -19.99 -1.60 -7.12
C LEU A 30 -20.96 -1.78 -8.31
N GLY A 31 -21.10 -3.02 -8.84
CA GLY A 31 -21.91 -3.29 -10.02
C GLY A 31 -21.37 -2.62 -11.28
N ARG A 32 -20.05 -2.42 -11.38
CA ARG A 32 -19.36 -1.77 -12.50
C ARG A 32 -18.57 -2.79 -13.34
N ASP A 33 -18.42 -2.52 -14.62
CA ASP A 33 -17.57 -3.33 -15.47
C ASP A 33 -16.09 -3.11 -15.11
N LEU A 34 -15.38 -4.19 -14.74
CA LEU A 34 -13.97 -4.17 -14.42
C LEU A 34 -13.13 -3.58 -15.57
N ALA A 35 -13.52 -3.84 -16.82
CA ALA A 35 -12.80 -3.37 -18.00
C ALA A 35 -12.77 -1.83 -18.14
N GLU A 36 -13.72 -1.14 -17.52
CA GLU A 36 -13.84 0.32 -17.59
C GLU A 36 -13.21 1.03 -16.36
N LEU A 37 -12.77 0.27 -15.33
CA LEU A 37 -12.32 0.85 -14.08
C LEU A 37 -10.82 1.16 -14.08
N GLY A 38 -10.50 2.38 -13.61
CA GLY A 38 -9.21 2.75 -13.07
C GLY A 38 -9.22 2.58 -11.54
N THR A 39 -8.56 1.53 -11.04
CA THR A 39 -8.57 1.18 -9.62
C THR A 39 -7.18 1.29 -9.02
N MET A 40 -7.08 1.92 -7.88
CA MET A 40 -5.89 1.88 -7.04
C MET A 40 -6.12 0.97 -5.86
N VAL A 41 -5.31 -0.07 -5.72
CA VAL A 41 -5.37 -1.00 -4.60
C VAL A 41 -4.23 -0.73 -3.62
N LEU A 42 -4.56 -0.47 -2.37
CA LEU A 42 -3.66 -0.25 -1.25
C LEU A 42 -3.73 -1.48 -0.32
N HIS A 43 -2.82 -2.44 -0.53
CA HIS A 43 -2.66 -3.60 0.34
C HIS A 43 -1.77 -3.21 1.52
N LEU A 44 -2.36 -2.99 2.68
CA LEU A 44 -1.68 -2.48 3.86
C LEU A 44 -1.70 -3.53 4.98
N GLY A 45 -0.59 -4.25 5.11
CA GLY A 45 -0.32 -5.21 6.18
C GLY A 45 1.04 -4.92 6.83
N ASN A 46 1.66 -5.92 7.44
CA ASN A 46 3.06 -5.81 7.88
C ASN A 46 4.00 -5.58 6.69
N GLY A 47 3.76 -6.26 5.54
CA GLY A 47 4.19 -5.83 4.22
C GLY A 47 3.10 -4.96 3.60
N ALA A 48 3.48 -3.92 2.85
CA ALA A 48 2.52 -3.03 2.23
C ALA A 48 2.90 -2.71 0.78
N SER A 49 1.91 -2.66 -0.10
CA SER A 49 2.10 -2.27 -1.50
C SER A 49 0.89 -1.51 -2.05
N ALA A 50 1.15 -0.73 -3.07
CA ALA A 50 0.13 -0.08 -3.89
C ALA A 50 0.21 -0.63 -5.31
N SER A 51 -0.92 -0.73 -6.01
CA SER A 51 -0.96 -1.04 -7.45
C SER A 51 -1.95 -0.14 -8.16
N ALA A 52 -1.56 0.30 -9.36
CA ALA A 52 -2.45 0.92 -10.33
C ALA A 52 -3.00 -0.15 -11.28
N VAL A 53 -4.31 -0.31 -11.30
CA VAL A 53 -5.01 -1.33 -12.08
C VAL A 53 -5.96 -0.64 -13.07
N ARG A 54 -5.81 -0.92 -14.36
CA ARG A 54 -6.72 -0.43 -15.41
C ARG A 54 -7.33 -1.61 -16.13
N GLY A 55 -8.66 -1.66 -16.15
CA GLY A 55 -9.38 -2.73 -16.83
C GLY A 55 -9.01 -4.13 -16.32
N GLY A 56 -8.75 -4.28 -15.02
CA GLY A 56 -8.34 -5.53 -14.39
C GLY A 56 -6.86 -5.91 -14.57
N ALA A 57 -6.08 -5.13 -15.34
CA ALA A 57 -4.65 -5.35 -15.53
C ALA A 57 -3.84 -4.37 -14.70
N ALA A 58 -2.88 -4.86 -13.91
CA ALA A 58 -1.93 -4.00 -13.20
C ALA A 58 -1.01 -3.31 -14.21
N ILE A 59 -0.99 -1.96 -14.21
CA ILE A 59 -0.13 -1.15 -15.07
C ILE A 59 1.13 -0.70 -14.34
N ASP A 60 1.05 -0.54 -13.01
CA ASP A 60 2.22 -0.36 -12.13
C ASP A 60 1.96 -0.89 -10.73
N THR A 61 3.05 -1.10 -9.98
CA THR A 61 3.03 -1.52 -8.57
C THR A 61 4.24 -0.96 -7.82
N SER A 62 4.08 -0.72 -6.53
CA SER A 62 5.09 -0.08 -5.70
C SER A 62 6.28 -0.97 -5.33
N MET A 63 6.13 -2.29 -5.35
CA MET A 63 7.23 -3.22 -5.09
C MET A 63 8.00 -3.55 -6.37
N GLY A 64 9.33 -3.65 -6.26
CA GLY A 64 10.24 -3.81 -7.39
C GLY A 64 10.73 -5.23 -7.61
N LEU A 65 12.08 -5.39 -7.63
CA LEU A 65 12.74 -6.70 -7.71
C LEU A 65 12.40 -7.56 -6.49
N THR A 66 12.30 -6.94 -5.33
CA THR A 66 11.96 -7.55 -4.05
C THR A 66 10.83 -6.77 -3.38
N PRO A 67 10.22 -7.31 -2.32
CA PRO A 67 9.21 -6.58 -1.54
C PRO A 67 9.77 -5.46 -0.65
N LEU A 68 10.95 -4.89 -0.97
CA LEU A 68 11.59 -3.82 -0.19
C LEU A 68 11.22 -2.42 -0.68
N GLU A 69 11.18 -2.21 -2.02
CA GLU A 69 10.82 -0.94 -2.67
C GLU A 69 9.37 -0.54 -2.34
N GLY A 70 9.08 0.76 -2.33
CA GLY A 70 7.73 1.29 -2.29
C GLY A 70 7.32 1.92 -0.97
N LEU A 71 6.24 1.44 -0.41
CA LEU A 71 5.64 1.97 0.81
C LEU A 71 6.52 1.73 2.04
N VAL A 72 6.36 2.58 3.05
CA VAL A 72 6.88 2.28 4.39
C VAL A 72 6.10 1.10 4.96
N MET A 73 6.80 0.13 5.56
CA MET A 73 6.19 -1.10 6.06
C MET A 73 6.49 -1.30 7.54
N GLY A 74 6.05 -2.37 8.14
CA GLY A 74 6.30 -2.65 9.55
C GLY A 74 7.79 -2.64 9.92
N THR A 75 8.64 -3.28 9.09
CA THR A 75 10.09 -3.37 9.31
C THR A 75 10.94 -2.94 8.11
N ARG A 76 10.35 -2.80 6.93
CA ARG A 76 11.05 -2.45 5.69
C ARG A 76 10.97 -0.95 5.43
N SER A 77 12.06 -0.40 4.88
CA SER A 77 12.18 1.04 4.63
C SER A 77 11.20 1.58 3.58
N GLY A 78 10.85 0.78 2.57
CA GLY A 78 10.31 1.31 1.34
C GLY A 78 11.36 2.10 0.57
N ASP A 79 10.91 3.04 -0.26
CA ASP A 79 11.81 3.86 -1.08
C ASP A 79 12.81 4.67 -0.26
N ILE A 80 14.05 4.60 -0.68
CA ILE A 80 15.15 5.43 -0.19
C ILE A 80 15.97 5.95 -1.39
N ASP A 81 16.84 6.92 -1.15
CA ASP A 81 17.89 7.23 -2.10
C ASP A 81 18.86 6.04 -2.19
N PRO A 82 19.07 5.44 -3.38
CA PRO A 82 20.00 4.32 -3.54
C PRO A 82 21.43 4.63 -3.06
N ALA A 83 21.84 5.90 -3.07
CA ALA A 83 23.16 6.33 -2.60
C ALA A 83 23.36 6.09 -1.09
N VAL A 84 22.27 5.96 -0.32
CA VAL A 84 22.33 5.61 1.11
C VAL A 84 23.04 4.28 1.34
N VAL A 85 22.84 3.28 0.48
CA VAL A 85 23.51 1.96 0.55
C VAL A 85 25.02 2.14 0.43
N PHE A 86 25.48 2.91 -0.56
CA PHE A 86 26.91 3.16 -0.76
C PHE A 86 27.51 4.03 0.35
N HIS A 87 26.75 4.99 0.86
CA HIS A 87 27.17 5.85 1.97
C HIS A 87 27.39 5.02 3.25
N LEU A 88 26.45 4.17 3.62
CA LEU A 88 26.56 3.30 4.81
C LEU A 88 27.73 2.33 4.67
N HIS A 89 27.91 1.74 3.50
CA HIS A 89 29.03 0.84 3.26
C HIS A 89 30.39 1.55 3.41
N ARG A 90 30.55 2.72 2.75
CA ARG A 90 31.85 3.43 2.70
C ARG A 90 32.20 4.20 3.97
N ASN A 91 31.20 4.83 4.60
CA ASN A 91 31.43 5.77 5.71
C ASN A 91 31.08 5.18 7.08
N ALA A 92 30.14 4.25 7.18
CA ALA A 92 29.80 3.55 8.42
C ALA A 92 30.43 2.15 8.51
N GLY A 93 31.11 1.68 7.46
CA GLY A 93 31.80 0.38 7.42
C GLY A 93 30.86 -0.83 7.42
N MET A 94 29.56 -0.61 7.14
CA MET A 94 28.59 -1.70 7.09
C MET A 94 28.81 -2.60 5.89
N SER A 95 28.74 -3.90 6.09
CA SER A 95 28.69 -4.88 5.01
C SER A 95 27.36 -4.80 4.25
N VAL A 96 27.30 -5.39 3.04
CA VAL A 96 26.08 -5.48 2.27
C VAL A 96 24.97 -6.21 3.03
N ASP A 97 25.32 -7.30 3.74
CA ASP A 97 24.37 -8.09 4.52
C ASP A 97 23.81 -7.30 5.72
N GLU A 98 24.63 -6.48 6.38
CA GLU A 98 24.18 -5.60 7.46
C GLU A 98 23.24 -4.50 6.97
N ILE A 99 23.48 -3.97 5.76
CA ILE A 99 22.60 -2.98 5.13
C ILE A 99 21.30 -3.65 4.70
N ASP A 100 21.36 -4.85 4.14
CA ASP A 100 20.16 -5.62 3.78
C ASP A 100 19.29 -5.89 5.01
N ASP A 101 19.88 -6.36 6.11
CA ASP A 101 19.17 -6.56 7.38
C ASP A 101 18.59 -5.26 7.94
N LEU A 102 19.34 -4.15 7.87
CA LEU A 102 18.86 -2.82 8.27
C LEU A 102 17.61 -2.42 7.52
N LEU A 103 17.63 -2.50 6.19
CA LEU A 103 16.55 -2.02 5.34
C LEU A 103 15.32 -2.94 5.38
N ASN A 104 15.51 -4.24 5.56
CA ASN A 104 14.41 -5.22 5.57
C ASN A 104 13.80 -5.46 6.96
N ARG A 105 14.58 -5.35 8.06
CA ARG A 105 14.14 -5.81 9.38
C ARG A 105 14.21 -4.76 10.48
N ARG A 106 14.97 -3.68 10.29
CA ARG A 106 15.22 -2.66 11.32
C ARG A 106 14.85 -1.24 10.88
N SER A 107 14.11 -1.13 9.79
CA SER A 107 13.59 0.13 9.22
C SER A 107 12.06 0.22 9.36
N GLY A 108 11.42 1.04 8.55
CA GLY A 108 9.98 1.20 8.53
C GLY A 108 9.40 1.73 9.84
N VAL A 109 8.19 1.30 10.18
CA VAL A 109 7.52 1.68 11.44
C VAL A 109 8.40 1.35 12.64
N ARG A 110 8.99 0.14 12.66
CA ARG A 110 9.93 -0.27 13.72
C ARG A 110 11.12 0.67 13.86
N GLY A 111 11.73 1.04 12.74
CA GLY A 111 12.92 1.92 12.76
C GLY A 111 12.62 3.33 13.23
N LEU A 112 11.39 3.79 13.05
CA LEU A 112 10.96 5.14 13.42
C LEU A 112 10.42 5.23 14.86
N SER A 113 9.68 4.20 15.33
CA SER A 113 8.98 4.24 16.63
C SER A 113 9.36 3.12 17.61
N GLY A 114 10.19 2.16 17.17
CA GLY A 114 10.56 1.00 17.98
C GLY A 114 9.53 -0.14 18.00
N VAL A 115 8.30 0.09 17.53
CA VAL A 115 7.22 -0.92 17.46
C VAL A 115 6.89 -1.27 16.00
N THR A 116 6.25 -2.43 15.79
CA THR A 116 5.83 -2.86 14.44
C THR A 116 4.31 -2.93 14.29
N ASP A 117 3.60 -3.06 15.39
CA ASP A 117 2.13 -3.17 15.41
C ASP A 117 1.50 -1.77 15.44
N MET A 118 0.62 -1.49 14.49
CA MET A 118 -0.06 -0.20 14.41
C MET A 118 -0.92 0.10 15.65
N ARG A 119 -1.42 -0.92 16.34
CA ARG A 119 -2.17 -0.75 17.61
C ARG A 119 -1.26 -0.23 18.72
N GLU A 120 -0.03 -0.75 18.80
CA GLU A 120 0.98 -0.24 19.74
C GLU A 120 1.40 1.19 19.36
N LEU A 121 1.58 1.46 18.06
CA LEU A 121 1.88 2.80 17.56
C LEU A 121 0.79 3.81 17.95
N HIS A 122 -0.49 3.44 17.81
CA HIS A 122 -1.60 4.30 18.22
C HIS A 122 -1.67 4.49 19.74
N ALA A 123 -1.32 3.48 20.54
CA ALA A 123 -1.24 3.60 21.99
C ALA A 123 -0.12 4.57 22.43
N LEU A 124 1.06 4.48 21.83
CA LEU A 124 2.16 5.42 22.03
C LEU A 124 1.74 6.86 21.63
N ARG A 125 1.11 7.01 20.46
CA ARG A 125 0.58 8.30 20.00
C ARG A 125 -0.41 8.91 20.98
N ALA A 126 -1.33 8.10 21.50
CA ALA A 126 -2.33 8.56 22.48
C ALA A 126 -1.69 8.99 23.82
N SER A 127 -0.50 8.46 24.16
CA SER A 127 0.29 8.89 25.31
C SER A 127 1.14 10.16 25.05
N GLY A 128 1.10 10.70 23.83
CA GLY A 128 1.86 11.90 23.47
C GLY A 128 3.26 11.65 22.94
N ASP A 129 3.59 10.43 22.54
CA ASP A 129 4.89 10.07 21.96
C ASP A 129 5.08 10.74 20.59
N ALA A 130 6.12 11.59 20.47
CA ALA A 130 6.39 12.38 19.28
C ALA A 130 6.91 11.51 18.11
N ASP A 131 7.67 10.46 18.39
CA ASP A 131 8.20 9.56 17.38
C ASP A 131 7.07 8.70 16.79
N ALA A 132 6.07 8.34 17.59
CA ALA A 132 4.90 7.65 17.12
C ALA A 132 4.03 8.53 16.20
N GLU A 133 3.82 9.80 16.52
CA GLU A 133 3.10 10.74 15.64
C GLU A 133 3.89 10.98 14.33
N LEU A 134 5.20 11.18 14.41
CA LEU A 134 6.08 11.32 13.25
C LEU A 134 6.02 10.06 12.36
N THR A 135 6.03 8.87 12.96
CA THR A 135 5.96 7.59 12.25
C THR A 135 4.67 7.49 11.44
N LEU A 136 3.52 7.81 12.04
CA LEU A 136 2.25 7.82 11.33
C LEU A 136 2.22 8.86 10.21
N ALA A 137 2.79 10.05 10.44
CA ALA A 137 2.89 11.08 9.41
C ALA A 137 3.75 10.64 8.22
N VAL A 138 4.91 10.02 8.46
CA VAL A 138 5.79 9.46 7.41
C VAL A 138 5.09 8.34 6.63
N TYR A 139 4.40 7.44 7.33
CA TYR A 139 3.64 6.34 6.73
C TYR A 139 2.53 6.88 5.81
N ALA A 140 1.70 7.78 6.31
CA ALA A 140 0.62 8.41 5.55
C ALA A 140 1.12 9.25 4.37
N GLN A 141 2.21 10.01 4.55
CA GLN A 141 2.81 10.81 3.48
C GLN A 141 3.32 9.94 2.33
N ARG A 142 3.89 8.77 2.62
CA ARG A 142 4.32 7.82 1.58
C ARG A 142 3.12 7.27 0.81
N LEU A 143 2.04 6.90 1.49
CA LEU A 143 0.79 6.48 0.85
C LEU A 143 0.25 7.57 -0.08
N LYS A 144 0.18 8.81 0.41
CA LYS A 144 -0.29 9.97 -0.36
C LYS A 144 0.53 10.20 -1.63
N LYS A 145 1.86 10.05 -1.57
CA LYS A 145 2.73 10.14 -2.76
C LYS A 145 2.36 9.09 -3.82
N TYR A 146 2.14 7.84 -3.42
CA TYR A 146 1.76 6.77 -4.35
C TYR A 146 0.35 6.98 -4.91
N ILE A 147 -0.59 7.48 -4.09
CA ILE A 147 -1.94 7.84 -4.55
C ILE A 147 -1.84 8.90 -5.65
N GLY A 148 -1.08 9.97 -5.44
CA GLY A 148 -0.88 11.02 -6.44
C GLY A 148 -0.20 10.52 -7.72
N SER A 149 0.84 9.70 -7.60
CA SER A 149 1.55 9.11 -8.74
C SER A 149 0.61 8.24 -9.59
N TYR A 150 -0.10 7.32 -8.96
CA TYR A 150 -0.95 6.37 -9.68
C TYR A 150 -2.23 7.00 -10.23
N LEU A 151 -2.73 8.07 -9.60
CA LEU A 151 -3.79 8.87 -10.19
C LEU A 151 -3.34 9.47 -11.54
N ALA A 152 -2.10 9.97 -11.61
CA ALA A 152 -1.55 10.50 -12.84
C ALA A 152 -1.31 9.41 -13.90
N GLU A 153 -0.80 8.24 -13.51
CA GLU A 153 -0.56 7.12 -14.43
C GLU A 153 -1.86 6.51 -14.98
N LEU A 154 -2.89 6.45 -14.15
CA LEU A 154 -4.22 6.02 -14.58
C LEU A 154 -4.94 7.03 -15.48
N GLY A 155 -4.44 8.28 -15.55
CA GLY A 155 -5.10 9.34 -16.32
C GLY A 155 -6.52 9.67 -15.85
N GLY A 156 -6.81 9.34 -14.61
CA GLY A 156 -8.07 9.40 -13.90
C GLY A 156 -8.22 8.19 -13.00
N LEU A 157 -8.96 8.34 -11.91
CA LEU A 157 -9.13 7.31 -10.89
C LEU A 157 -10.63 7.18 -10.58
N ASP A 158 -11.14 5.96 -10.68
CA ASP A 158 -12.52 5.64 -10.30
C ASP A 158 -12.63 5.20 -8.86
N VAL A 159 -11.67 4.35 -8.40
CA VAL A 159 -11.75 3.69 -7.10
C VAL A 159 -10.40 3.65 -6.41
N VAL A 160 -10.36 4.05 -5.13
CA VAL A 160 -9.28 3.73 -4.18
C VAL A 160 -9.77 2.63 -3.26
N VAL A 161 -9.04 1.53 -3.18
CA VAL A 161 -9.42 0.38 -2.32
C VAL A 161 -8.35 0.13 -1.27
N PHE A 162 -8.75 0.10 0.00
CA PHE A 162 -7.93 -0.36 1.11
C PHE A 162 -8.20 -1.82 1.41
N THR A 163 -7.15 -2.59 1.71
CA THR A 163 -7.25 -4.02 2.01
C THR A 163 -6.12 -4.47 2.93
N ALA A 164 -6.16 -5.71 3.37
CA ALA A 164 -5.26 -6.33 4.33
C ALA A 164 -5.34 -5.74 5.75
N GLY A 165 -4.55 -6.30 6.66
CA GLY A 165 -4.74 -6.12 8.10
C GLY A 165 -4.81 -4.67 8.58
N ILE A 166 -3.98 -3.76 8.06
CA ILE A 166 -4.03 -2.32 8.39
C ILE A 166 -5.13 -1.65 7.56
N GLY A 167 -5.20 -1.92 6.25
CA GLY A 167 -6.19 -1.30 5.37
C GLY A 167 -7.62 -1.55 5.81
N GLU A 168 -7.94 -2.75 6.30
CA GLU A 168 -9.27 -3.16 6.76
C GLU A 168 -9.62 -2.67 8.17
N ASN A 169 -8.61 -2.53 9.05
CA ASN A 169 -8.86 -2.37 10.48
C ASN A 169 -8.43 -1.03 11.07
N ASP A 170 -7.73 -0.17 10.30
CA ASP A 170 -7.15 1.08 10.79
C ASP A 170 -7.75 2.30 10.08
N ASP A 171 -8.81 2.84 10.66
CA ASP A 171 -9.52 4.02 10.15
C ASP A 171 -8.68 5.29 10.22
N VAL A 172 -7.76 5.39 11.17
CA VAL A 172 -6.85 6.52 11.32
C VAL A 172 -5.85 6.55 10.16
N VAL A 173 -5.27 5.39 9.80
CA VAL A 173 -4.36 5.29 8.66
C VAL A 173 -5.08 5.65 7.37
N ARG A 174 -6.29 5.13 7.14
CA ARG A 174 -7.08 5.47 5.95
C ARG A 174 -7.37 6.96 5.85
N ALA A 175 -7.81 7.58 6.96
CA ALA A 175 -8.08 9.01 7.02
C ALA A 175 -6.81 9.85 6.75
N ARG A 176 -5.70 9.54 7.41
CA ARG A 176 -4.43 10.27 7.24
C ARG A 176 -3.84 10.13 5.83
N ALA A 177 -4.02 8.97 5.19
CA ALA A 177 -3.55 8.74 3.81
C ALA A 177 -4.32 9.60 2.79
N LEU A 178 -5.59 9.91 3.05
CA LEU A 178 -6.47 10.63 2.13
C LEU A 178 -6.64 12.12 2.48
N GLU A 179 -6.19 12.56 3.65
CA GLU A 179 -6.30 13.95 4.11
C GLU A 179 -5.70 14.93 3.10
N GLY A 180 -6.48 15.92 2.65
CA GLY A 180 -6.07 16.96 1.69
C GLY A 180 -6.09 16.51 0.23
N LEU A 181 -6.70 15.34 -0.09
CA LEU A 181 -6.88 14.86 -1.47
C LEU A 181 -8.28 15.16 -2.03
N GLU A 182 -9.08 15.93 -1.32
CA GLU A 182 -10.45 16.29 -1.72
C GLU A 182 -10.46 17.05 -3.08
N HIS A 183 -9.44 17.85 -3.33
CA HIS A 183 -9.27 18.56 -4.61
C HIS A 183 -9.01 17.63 -5.81
N LEU A 184 -8.68 16.35 -5.55
CA LEU A 184 -8.54 15.29 -6.56
C LEU A 184 -9.82 14.45 -6.67
N GLY A 185 -10.90 14.83 -5.98
CA GLY A 185 -12.16 14.11 -5.98
C GLY A 185 -12.19 12.91 -5.04
N ILE A 186 -11.23 12.77 -4.14
CA ILE A 186 -11.16 11.69 -3.14
C ILE A 186 -11.70 12.23 -1.81
N GLU A 187 -12.99 12.00 -1.55
CA GLU A 187 -13.68 12.57 -0.38
C GLU A 187 -14.08 11.47 0.59
N LEU A 188 -13.38 11.37 1.72
CA LEU A 188 -13.67 10.40 2.77
C LEU A 188 -14.88 10.85 3.62
N ASP A 189 -15.77 9.91 3.95
CA ASP A 189 -16.80 10.08 4.94
C ASP A 189 -16.30 9.58 6.30
N PRO A 190 -16.16 10.46 7.32
CA PRO A 190 -15.61 10.06 8.61
C PRO A 190 -16.47 9.01 9.35
N GLU A 191 -17.78 9.05 9.20
CA GLU A 191 -18.69 8.12 9.87
C GLU A 191 -18.61 6.73 9.21
N ARG A 192 -18.63 6.69 7.87
CA ARG A 192 -18.48 5.43 7.11
C ARG A 192 -17.09 4.81 7.26
N ASN A 193 -16.07 5.66 7.42
CA ASN A 193 -14.69 5.19 7.63
C ASN A 193 -14.47 4.61 9.03
N ALA A 194 -15.28 4.94 10.02
CA ALA A 194 -15.01 4.62 11.42
C ALA A 194 -14.92 3.12 11.68
N GLY A 195 -13.85 2.71 12.37
CA GLY A 195 -13.67 1.37 12.89
C GLY A 195 -13.21 0.34 11.86
N ARG A 196 -13.47 -0.94 12.19
CA ARG A 196 -13.07 -2.11 11.42
C ARG A 196 -14.12 -2.47 10.38
N VAL A 197 -13.64 -2.82 9.18
CA VAL A 197 -14.48 -3.24 8.06
C VAL A 197 -14.32 -4.74 7.84
N LYS A 198 -15.41 -5.49 7.83
CA LYS A 198 -15.43 -6.97 7.68
C LYS A 198 -15.97 -7.44 6.34
N GLU A 199 -16.67 -6.57 5.62
CA GLU A 199 -17.31 -6.85 4.35
C GLU A 199 -17.02 -5.67 3.38
N PRO A 200 -17.09 -5.86 2.06
CA PRO A 200 -16.91 -4.75 1.12
C PRO A 200 -17.78 -3.56 1.49
N THR A 201 -17.17 -2.40 1.68
CA THR A 201 -17.84 -1.20 2.19
C THR A 201 -17.32 0.04 1.48
N VAL A 202 -18.21 0.91 1.00
CA VAL A 202 -17.87 2.24 0.51
C VAL A 202 -17.73 3.18 1.70
N ILE A 203 -16.58 3.84 1.79
CA ILE A 203 -16.23 4.79 2.85
C ILE A 203 -16.03 6.23 2.35
N SER A 204 -16.22 6.50 1.05
CA SER A 204 -16.31 7.86 0.52
C SER A 204 -17.66 8.49 0.79
N ARG A 205 -17.70 9.84 0.74
CA ARG A 205 -18.94 10.61 0.76
C ARG A 205 -19.80 10.25 -0.43
N GLU A 206 -21.10 10.38 -0.28
CA GLU A 206 -22.06 10.28 -1.38
C GLU A 206 -21.77 11.38 -2.41
N GLY A 207 -21.72 11.00 -3.69
CA GLY A 207 -21.40 11.91 -4.78
C GLY A 207 -19.90 12.21 -4.97
N SER A 208 -19.01 11.60 -4.17
CA SER A 208 -17.56 11.70 -4.39
C SER A 208 -17.20 11.22 -5.80
N PRO A 209 -16.44 12.03 -6.59
CA PRO A 209 -16.00 11.63 -7.93
C PRO A 209 -15.21 10.33 -7.95
N VAL A 210 -14.36 10.12 -6.93
CA VAL A 210 -13.62 8.88 -6.71
C VAL A 210 -14.25 8.11 -5.56
N THR A 211 -14.63 6.88 -5.83
CA THR A 211 -15.11 5.97 -4.77
C THR A 211 -13.94 5.53 -3.90
N VAL A 212 -14.08 5.64 -2.58
CA VAL A 212 -13.15 5.02 -1.64
C VAL A 212 -13.85 3.84 -1.00
N ALA A 213 -13.22 2.68 -1.06
CA ALA A 213 -13.77 1.44 -0.50
C ALA A 213 -12.75 0.69 0.36
N VAL A 214 -13.27 -0.14 1.26
CA VAL A 214 -12.50 -1.18 1.93
C VAL A 214 -13.04 -2.53 1.46
N VAL A 215 -12.15 -3.38 0.98
CA VAL A 215 -12.50 -4.74 0.53
C VAL A 215 -11.56 -5.73 1.21
N PRO A 216 -12.07 -6.62 2.07
CA PRO A 216 -11.25 -7.67 2.67
C PRO A 216 -10.65 -8.58 1.61
N THR A 217 -9.33 -8.81 1.70
CA THR A 217 -8.65 -9.72 0.76
C THR A 217 -8.90 -11.18 1.08
N ASN A 218 -8.92 -12.03 0.05
CA ASN A 218 -8.97 -13.48 0.19
C ASN A 218 -8.06 -14.12 -0.87
N GLU A 219 -6.77 -14.16 -0.56
CA GLU A 219 -5.75 -14.69 -1.48
C GLU A 219 -5.92 -16.18 -1.72
N GLU A 220 -6.38 -16.96 -0.73
CA GLU A 220 -6.62 -18.40 -0.87
C GLU A 220 -7.72 -18.69 -1.89
N LEU A 221 -8.80 -17.90 -1.85
CA LEU A 221 -9.88 -18.02 -2.83
C LEU A 221 -9.39 -17.67 -4.24
N GLU A 222 -8.59 -16.61 -4.38
CA GLU A 222 -8.05 -16.22 -5.69
C GLU A 222 -7.10 -17.28 -6.24
N ILE A 223 -6.21 -17.84 -5.41
CA ILE A 223 -5.34 -18.95 -5.80
C ILE A 223 -6.18 -20.15 -6.26
N THR A 224 -7.24 -20.47 -5.54
CA THR A 224 -8.16 -21.57 -5.89
C THR A 224 -8.83 -21.32 -7.25
N ARG A 225 -9.31 -20.11 -7.51
CA ARG A 225 -9.90 -19.71 -8.81
C ARG A 225 -8.87 -19.91 -9.94
N GLN A 226 -7.64 -19.42 -9.76
CA GLN A 226 -6.58 -19.53 -10.77
C GLN A 226 -6.18 -21.00 -11.04
N VAL A 227 -6.14 -21.84 -10.01
CA VAL A 227 -5.87 -23.28 -10.20
C VAL A 227 -6.96 -23.94 -11.04
N LEU A 228 -8.23 -23.61 -10.81
CA LEU A 228 -9.36 -24.16 -11.57
C LEU A 228 -9.38 -23.71 -13.04
N GLU A 229 -8.73 -22.61 -13.40
CA GLU A 229 -8.61 -22.13 -14.77
C GLU A 229 -7.56 -22.92 -15.59
N VAL A 230 -6.64 -23.64 -14.94
CA VAL A 230 -5.52 -24.34 -15.59
C VAL A 230 -5.60 -25.88 -15.48
N VAL A 231 -6.58 -26.40 -14.77
CA VAL A 231 -6.89 -27.83 -14.62
C VAL A 231 -8.10 -28.18 -15.47
#